data_ce6b0fc2cb56ab8fbdc9f9a4e3ce5b4b
#
_entry.id   ce6b0fc2cb56ab8fbdc9f9a4e3ce5b4b
#
_cell.length_a   1.000
_cell.length_b   1.000
_cell.length_c   1.000
_cell.angle_alpha   90.00
_cell.angle_beta   90.00
_cell.angle_gamma   90.00
#
_symmetry.space_group_name_H-M   'P 1'
#
loop_
_entity.id
_entity.type
_entity.pdbx_description
1 polymer ?
#
loop_
_entity_poly.entity_id
_entity_poly.type
_entity_poly.pdbx_seq_one_letter_code
_entity_poly.pdbx_strand_id
1 'polypeptide(L)'
;YGMGARIKPRVPGRQDTEHFKSIYLDSLLPLEEYDLIAILLSGGKDSIACYYKLLELGVPKDRIEFWHHDIDGGHPSRRMDWRCTQNYVRAFAEAENVPLRLSWRVNGFFGELYRIGTSEPVEWCEPDTGEIIQCKPSKKYLECKAIKESSIDDMEEKLKEYGCRQKFPAKTADLRTRWCSAYLKIMVADSVMANMDSLNKLEEIGGKRHKFPAKGGTHQGRWCSGNLKAAVQDSVTANL
;
A
#
# COMPACT_ATOMS: atom_id res chain seq x y z
N TYR A 1 -11.54 42.05 0.00
CA TYR A 1 -10.32 41.45 -0.54
C TYR A 1 -9.44 41.10 0.66
N GLY A 2 -9.57 39.86 1.21
CA GLY A 2 -8.73 39.35 2.28
C GLY A 2 -7.49 38.69 1.68
N MET A 3 -6.30 39.21 1.99
CA MET A 3 -5.03 38.56 1.70
C MET A 3 -4.94 37.27 2.58
N GLY A 4 -5.16 36.13 1.97
CA GLY A 4 -4.94 34.83 2.64
C GLY A 4 -3.44 34.68 2.91
N ALA A 5 -3.07 34.58 4.18
CA ALA A 5 -1.71 34.27 4.60
C ALA A 5 -1.31 32.90 4.00
N ARG A 6 -0.33 32.91 3.09
CA ARG A 6 0.31 31.68 2.62
C ARG A 6 1.06 31.06 3.81
N ILE A 7 0.50 30.00 4.38
CA ILE A 7 1.24 29.16 5.32
C ILE A 7 2.36 28.52 4.51
N LYS A 8 3.59 29.00 4.68
CA LYS A 8 4.76 28.29 4.16
C LYS A 8 4.83 26.92 4.84
N PRO A 9 4.96 25.82 4.10
CA PRO A 9 5.21 24.53 4.73
C PRO A 9 6.48 24.68 5.59
N ARG A 10 6.41 24.26 6.85
CA ARG A 10 7.54 24.23 7.74
C ARG A 10 8.47 23.12 7.25
N VAL A 11 9.53 23.50 6.56
CA VAL A 11 10.62 22.57 6.21
C VAL A 11 11.26 22.17 7.53
N PRO A 12 11.38 20.87 7.86
CA PRO A 12 12.12 20.43 9.03
C PRO A 12 13.51 21.03 8.99
N GLY A 13 13.99 21.55 10.13
CA GLY A 13 15.34 22.08 10.21
C GLY A 13 16.38 20.99 9.90
N ARG A 14 17.56 21.39 9.43
CA ARG A 14 18.65 20.47 9.04
C ARG A 14 19.02 19.46 10.15
N GLN A 15 18.82 19.82 11.40
CA GLN A 15 19.01 18.94 12.58
C GLN A 15 17.95 17.81 12.64
N ASP A 16 16.71 18.08 12.21
CA ASP A 16 15.65 17.07 12.21
C ASP A 16 15.91 16.02 11.13
N THR A 17 16.46 16.42 9.97
CA THR A 17 16.85 15.51 8.88
C THR A 17 18.02 14.60 9.24
N GLU A 18 19.00 15.11 9.97
CA GLU A 18 20.15 14.32 10.45
C GLU A 18 19.73 13.30 11.53
N HIS A 19 18.89 13.73 12.46
CA HIS A 19 18.34 12.85 13.48
C HIS A 19 17.45 11.74 12.88
N PHE A 20 16.62 12.07 11.90
CA PHE A 20 15.86 11.09 11.13
C PHE A 20 16.76 10.12 10.38
N LYS A 21 17.81 10.60 9.72
CA LYS A 21 18.77 9.74 9.02
C LYS A 21 19.42 8.72 9.97
N SER A 22 19.86 9.15 11.18
CA SER A 22 20.53 8.23 12.10
C SER A 22 19.61 7.11 12.59
N ILE A 23 18.39 7.43 13.02
CA ILE A 23 17.46 6.44 13.59
C ILE A 23 16.98 5.40 12.57
N TYR A 24 16.82 5.79 11.30
CA TYR A 24 16.24 4.91 10.29
C TYR A 24 17.29 4.23 9.42
N LEU A 25 18.40 4.89 9.10
CA LEU A 25 19.48 4.25 8.34
C LEU A 25 20.16 3.15 9.15
N ASP A 26 20.29 3.32 10.47
CA ASP A 26 20.85 2.31 11.37
C ASP A 26 19.95 1.07 11.53
N SER A 27 18.68 1.15 11.14
CA SER A 27 17.71 0.04 11.20
C SER A 27 17.48 -0.67 9.87
N LEU A 28 17.98 -0.13 8.76
CA LEU A 28 17.87 -0.71 7.43
C LEU A 28 19.10 -1.57 7.13
N LEU A 29 18.86 -2.69 6.49
CA LEU A 29 19.94 -3.49 5.91
C LEU A 29 20.53 -2.74 4.70
N PRO A 30 21.79 -2.97 4.37
CA PRO A 30 22.36 -2.58 3.09
C PRO A 30 21.48 -3.08 1.92
N LEU A 31 21.34 -2.30 0.85
CA LEU A 31 20.44 -2.64 -0.26
C LEU A 31 20.79 -3.97 -0.93
N GLU A 32 22.04 -4.36 -0.89
CA GLU A 32 22.56 -5.63 -1.40
C GLU A 32 22.11 -6.86 -0.59
N GLU A 33 21.64 -6.67 0.63
CA GLU A 33 21.17 -7.74 1.51
C GLU A 33 19.68 -8.08 1.32
N TYR A 34 18.96 -7.30 0.50
CA TYR A 34 17.57 -7.60 0.17
C TYR A 34 17.44 -8.49 -1.06
N ASP A 35 16.77 -9.61 -0.94
CA ASP A 35 16.45 -10.51 -2.06
C ASP A 35 15.41 -9.91 -3.00
N LEU A 36 14.47 -9.16 -2.45
CA LEU A 36 13.39 -8.51 -3.19
C LEU A 36 13.11 -7.11 -2.64
N ILE A 37 13.01 -6.14 -3.53
CA ILE A 37 12.61 -4.76 -3.22
C ILE A 37 11.30 -4.46 -3.96
N ALA A 38 10.20 -4.46 -3.23
CA ALA A 38 8.89 -4.13 -3.78
C ALA A 38 8.69 -2.61 -3.82
N ILE A 39 8.45 -2.07 -5.01
CA ILE A 39 8.11 -0.66 -5.20
C ILE A 39 6.60 -0.51 -5.33
N LEU A 40 5.96 0.20 -4.40
CA LEU A 40 4.54 0.50 -4.45
C LEU A 40 4.26 1.51 -5.58
N LEU A 41 4.06 1.01 -6.79
CA LEU A 41 3.90 1.79 -8.00
C LEU A 41 2.48 2.34 -8.12
N SER A 42 2.30 3.62 -7.84
CA SER A 42 0.99 4.30 -7.98
C SER A 42 0.76 4.88 -9.38
N GLY A 43 1.74 4.82 -10.28
CA GLY A 43 1.74 5.51 -11.56
C GLY A 43 2.06 7.02 -11.46
N GLY A 44 2.26 7.56 -10.26
CA GLY A 44 2.67 8.93 -10.05
C GLY A 44 4.20 9.10 -10.07
N LYS A 45 4.66 10.33 -10.35
CA LYS A 45 6.08 10.68 -10.48
C LYS A 45 6.94 10.24 -9.27
N ASP A 46 6.39 10.29 -8.06
CA ASP A 46 7.16 9.98 -6.84
C ASP A 46 7.51 8.49 -6.75
N SER A 47 6.58 7.60 -7.14
CA SER A 47 6.87 6.15 -7.17
C SER A 47 7.84 5.78 -8.28
N ILE A 48 7.79 6.47 -9.41
CA ILE A 48 8.74 6.31 -10.52
C ILE A 48 10.12 6.83 -10.12
N ALA A 49 10.19 7.98 -9.43
CA ALA A 49 11.45 8.51 -8.90
C ALA A 49 12.12 7.53 -7.91
N CYS A 50 11.32 6.86 -7.05
CA CYS A 50 11.85 5.80 -6.17
C CYS A 50 12.53 4.68 -6.96
N TYR A 51 11.93 4.24 -8.06
CA TYR A 51 12.52 3.22 -8.93
C TYR A 51 13.86 3.65 -9.50
N TYR A 52 13.91 4.81 -10.16
CA TYR A 52 15.16 5.29 -10.73
C TYR A 52 16.23 5.57 -9.67
N LYS A 53 15.81 5.99 -8.46
CA LYS A 53 16.76 6.16 -7.35
C LYS A 53 17.38 4.85 -6.90
N LEU A 54 16.64 3.75 -6.89
CA LEU A 54 17.22 2.43 -6.59
C LEU A 54 18.22 2.00 -7.66
N LEU A 55 17.94 2.27 -8.94
CA LEU A 55 18.91 1.98 -10.02
C LEU A 55 20.18 2.83 -9.89
N GLU A 56 20.08 4.13 -9.55
CA GLU A 56 21.22 4.98 -9.25
C GLU A 56 22.09 4.45 -8.09
N LEU A 57 21.42 3.82 -7.10
CA LEU A 57 22.09 3.21 -5.95
C LEU A 57 22.66 1.82 -6.27
N GLY A 58 22.57 1.38 -7.52
CA GLY A 58 23.16 0.13 -7.99
C GLY A 58 22.32 -1.12 -7.72
N VAL A 59 21.03 -0.97 -7.35
CA VAL A 59 20.14 -2.12 -7.18
C VAL A 59 19.84 -2.76 -8.54
N PRO A 60 20.14 -4.06 -8.74
CA PRO A 60 19.84 -4.73 -9.99
C PRO A 60 18.33 -4.89 -10.22
N LYS A 61 17.87 -4.80 -11.47
CA LYS A 61 16.45 -4.86 -11.83
C LYS A 61 15.78 -6.17 -11.45
N ASP A 62 16.51 -7.27 -11.46
CA ASP A 62 16.04 -8.62 -11.09
C ASP A 62 15.66 -8.76 -9.61
N ARG A 63 16.09 -7.81 -8.77
CA ARG A 63 15.69 -7.70 -7.36
C ARG A 63 14.53 -6.72 -7.14
N ILE A 64 13.99 -6.10 -8.19
CA ILE A 64 12.93 -5.12 -8.09
C ILE A 64 11.63 -5.71 -8.63
N GLU A 65 10.54 -5.53 -7.91
CA GLU A 65 9.18 -5.86 -8.35
C GLU A 65 8.27 -4.65 -8.14
N PHE A 66 7.45 -4.32 -9.13
CA PHE A 66 6.43 -3.29 -9.00
C PHE A 66 5.16 -3.85 -8.41
N TRP A 67 4.62 -3.18 -7.40
CA TRP A 67 3.36 -3.53 -6.77
C TRP A 67 2.34 -2.42 -6.95
N HIS A 68 1.28 -2.68 -7.69
CA HIS A 68 0.19 -1.74 -7.89
C HIS A 68 -1.08 -2.23 -7.20
N HIS A 69 -1.64 -1.37 -6.33
CA HIS A 69 -2.88 -1.67 -5.62
C HIS A 69 -4.06 -1.01 -6.32
N ASP A 70 -4.89 -1.83 -6.99
CA ASP A 70 -6.09 -1.37 -7.67
C ASP A 70 -7.19 -1.02 -6.64
N ILE A 71 -7.51 0.26 -6.54
CA ILE A 71 -8.52 0.75 -5.60
C ILE A 71 -9.96 0.50 -6.06
N ASP A 72 -10.17 0.13 -7.31
CA ASP A 72 -11.48 -0.25 -7.85
C ASP A 72 -11.80 -1.75 -7.68
N GLY A 73 -10.88 -2.52 -7.07
CA GLY A 73 -11.14 -3.89 -6.65
C GLY A 73 -11.08 -4.94 -7.74
N GLY A 74 -10.21 -4.76 -8.75
CA GLY A 74 -10.07 -5.65 -9.89
C GLY A 74 -11.20 -5.53 -10.91
N HIS A 75 -12.16 -4.64 -10.68
CA HIS A 75 -13.30 -4.47 -11.57
C HIS A 75 -12.91 -3.76 -12.87
N PRO A 76 -13.44 -4.15 -14.05
CA PRO A 76 -13.10 -3.51 -15.31
C PRO A 76 -13.57 -2.05 -15.41
N SER A 77 -14.65 -1.68 -14.74
CA SER A 77 -15.10 -0.28 -14.72
C SER A 77 -14.39 0.51 -13.64
N ARG A 78 -13.70 1.57 -14.05
CA ARG A 78 -12.97 2.48 -13.17
C ARG A 78 -13.89 3.58 -12.67
N ARG A 79 -14.09 3.67 -11.34
CA ARG A 79 -14.97 4.64 -10.69
C ARG A 79 -14.19 5.63 -9.83
N MET A 80 -13.09 5.18 -9.22
CA MET A 80 -12.30 5.96 -8.27
C MET A 80 -10.91 6.28 -8.81
N ASP A 81 -10.32 5.39 -9.61
CA ASP A 81 -9.04 5.64 -10.24
C ASP A 81 -9.23 6.19 -11.67
N TRP A 82 -8.18 6.82 -12.19
CA TRP A 82 -8.16 7.25 -13.58
C TRP A 82 -8.19 6.02 -14.49
N ARG A 83 -8.95 6.12 -15.58
CA ARG A 83 -9.10 5.01 -16.55
C ARG A 83 -7.77 4.55 -17.15
N CYS A 84 -6.80 5.45 -17.23
CA CYS A 84 -5.49 5.17 -17.81
C CYS A 84 -4.47 4.60 -16.81
N THR A 85 -4.69 4.70 -15.48
CA THR A 85 -3.67 4.34 -14.47
C THR A 85 -3.17 2.91 -14.65
N GLN A 86 -4.05 1.94 -14.75
CA GLN A 86 -3.65 0.54 -14.84
C GLN A 86 -2.89 0.23 -16.15
N ASN A 87 -3.34 0.81 -17.26
CA ASN A 87 -2.64 0.64 -18.54
C ASN A 87 -1.26 1.32 -18.49
N TYR A 88 -1.17 2.48 -17.86
CA TYR A 88 0.08 3.19 -17.70
C TYR A 88 1.09 2.40 -16.87
N VAL A 89 0.70 1.87 -15.70
CA VAL A 89 1.62 1.10 -14.86
C VAL A 89 2.05 -0.20 -15.53
N ARG A 90 1.17 -0.86 -16.30
CA ARG A 90 1.53 -2.04 -17.11
C ARG A 90 2.54 -1.70 -18.19
N ALA A 91 2.27 -0.65 -18.98
CA ALA A 91 3.19 -0.21 -20.05
C ALA A 91 4.55 0.23 -19.47
N PHE A 92 4.56 0.88 -18.31
CA PHE A 92 5.80 1.26 -17.63
C PHE A 92 6.59 0.03 -17.17
N ALA A 93 5.93 -0.93 -16.53
CA ALA A 93 6.57 -2.17 -16.08
C ALA A 93 7.16 -2.98 -17.25
N GLU A 94 6.41 -3.07 -18.35
CA GLU A 94 6.85 -3.73 -19.60
C GLU A 94 8.06 -3.02 -20.21
N ALA A 95 8.01 -1.68 -20.32
CA ALA A 95 9.10 -0.88 -20.87
C ALA A 95 10.39 -1.01 -20.04
N GLU A 96 10.27 -1.09 -18.71
CA GLU A 96 11.41 -1.28 -17.81
C GLU A 96 11.83 -2.74 -17.65
N ASN A 97 11.06 -3.68 -18.18
CA ASN A 97 11.24 -5.12 -18.01
C ASN A 97 11.35 -5.52 -16.52
N VAL A 98 10.40 -5.02 -15.72
CA VAL A 98 10.30 -5.31 -14.28
C VAL A 98 8.95 -5.98 -14.00
N PRO A 99 8.90 -7.09 -13.24
CA PRO A 99 7.65 -7.76 -12.91
C PRO A 99 6.65 -6.82 -12.23
N LEU A 100 5.37 -6.93 -12.60
CA LEU A 100 4.29 -6.13 -12.03
C LEU A 100 3.27 -7.01 -11.33
N ARG A 101 3.15 -6.88 -10.02
CA ARG A 101 2.12 -7.51 -9.20
C ARG A 101 0.95 -6.57 -9.03
N LEU A 102 -0.20 -6.96 -9.53
CA LEU A 102 -1.46 -6.28 -9.28
C LEU A 102 -2.16 -6.91 -8.08
N SER A 103 -2.70 -6.09 -7.20
CA SER A 103 -3.43 -6.56 -6.04
C SER A 103 -4.56 -5.60 -5.68
N TRP A 104 -5.59 -6.13 -5.05
CA TRP A 104 -6.77 -5.35 -4.69
C TRP A 104 -7.52 -5.97 -3.52
N ARG A 105 -8.32 -5.16 -2.88
CA ARG A 105 -9.40 -5.65 -2.03
C ARG A 105 -10.63 -5.88 -2.89
N VAL A 106 -11.26 -7.04 -2.76
CA VAL A 106 -12.50 -7.37 -3.48
C VAL A 106 -13.53 -6.27 -3.26
N ASN A 107 -14.23 -5.89 -4.31
CA ASN A 107 -15.17 -4.76 -4.39
C ASN A 107 -14.56 -3.36 -4.14
N GLY A 108 -13.26 -3.25 -3.89
CA GLY A 108 -12.51 -2.00 -3.85
C GLY A 108 -13.07 -0.89 -2.97
N PHE A 109 -12.97 0.34 -3.46
CA PHE A 109 -13.37 1.53 -2.73
C PHE A 109 -14.85 1.53 -2.36
N PHE A 110 -15.73 1.20 -3.28
CA PHE A 110 -17.18 1.23 -3.02
C PHE A 110 -17.63 0.09 -2.12
N GLY A 111 -17.01 -1.10 -2.25
CA GLY A 111 -17.23 -2.19 -1.31
C GLY A 111 -16.86 -1.81 0.12
N GLU A 112 -15.73 -1.10 0.29
CA GLU A 112 -15.31 -0.63 1.60
C GLU A 112 -16.14 0.58 2.08
N LEU A 113 -16.58 1.48 1.18
CA LEU A 113 -17.42 2.63 1.51
C LEU A 113 -18.79 2.20 2.07
N TYR A 114 -19.44 1.25 1.42
CA TYR A 114 -20.78 0.76 1.80
C TYR A 114 -20.73 -0.46 2.71
N ARG A 115 -19.57 -0.77 3.26
CA ARG A 115 -19.36 -1.95 4.07
C ARG A 115 -20.25 -2.00 5.31
N ILE A 116 -20.95 -3.14 5.47
CA ILE A 116 -21.58 -3.58 6.69
C ILE A 116 -20.96 -4.94 7.03
N GLY A 117 -20.44 -5.08 8.24
CA GLY A 117 -19.63 -6.23 8.62
C GLY A 117 -18.13 -5.96 8.44
N THR A 118 -17.36 -6.99 8.09
CA THR A 118 -15.92 -6.91 7.86
C THR A 118 -15.58 -6.50 6.44
N SER A 119 -14.30 -6.11 6.23
CA SER A 119 -13.76 -5.87 4.89
C SER A 119 -13.67 -7.17 4.09
N GLU A 120 -13.88 -7.07 2.80
CA GLU A 120 -13.71 -8.18 1.86
C GLU A 120 -12.26 -8.65 1.80
N PRO A 121 -11.99 -9.89 1.33
CA PRO A 121 -10.63 -10.42 1.17
C PRO A 121 -9.78 -9.59 0.22
N VAL A 122 -8.49 -9.86 0.23
CA VAL A 122 -7.52 -9.32 -0.72
C VAL A 122 -7.20 -10.39 -1.76
N GLU A 123 -7.06 -9.98 -3.00
CA GLU A 123 -6.62 -10.79 -4.13
C GLU A 123 -5.41 -10.14 -4.79
N TRP A 124 -4.58 -10.95 -5.43
CA TRP A 124 -3.51 -10.47 -6.28
C TRP A 124 -3.34 -11.36 -7.51
N CYS A 125 -2.70 -10.80 -8.52
CA CYS A 125 -2.33 -11.50 -9.74
C CYS A 125 -0.83 -11.81 -9.70
N GLU A 126 -0.45 -13.08 -9.84
CA GLU A 126 0.94 -13.47 -9.96
C GLU A 126 1.53 -12.92 -11.28
N PRO A 127 2.69 -12.23 -11.22
CA PRO A 127 3.28 -11.63 -12.42
C PRO A 127 3.60 -12.63 -13.52
N ASP A 128 4.09 -13.81 -13.15
CA ASP A 128 4.59 -14.81 -14.10
C ASP A 128 3.49 -15.63 -14.74
N THR A 129 2.46 -15.99 -13.99
CA THR A 129 1.39 -16.91 -14.45
C THR A 129 0.10 -16.19 -14.82
N GLY A 130 -0.11 -14.98 -14.31
CA GLY A 130 -1.39 -14.27 -14.42
C GLY A 130 -2.50 -14.86 -13.53
N GLU A 131 -2.19 -15.85 -12.70
CA GLU A 131 -3.15 -16.48 -11.79
C GLU A 131 -3.61 -15.47 -10.72
N ILE A 132 -4.93 -15.47 -10.45
CA ILE A 132 -5.51 -14.67 -9.38
C ILE A 132 -5.58 -15.53 -8.13
N ILE A 133 -4.86 -15.10 -7.09
CA ILE A 133 -4.79 -15.77 -5.81
C ILE A 133 -5.51 -14.93 -4.76
N GLN A 134 -6.38 -15.55 -3.97
CA GLN A 134 -7.05 -14.90 -2.85
C GLN A 134 -6.28 -15.15 -1.56
N CYS A 135 -6.02 -14.08 -0.81
CA CYS A 135 -5.47 -14.17 0.53
C CYS A 135 -6.39 -14.95 1.46
N LYS A 136 -5.81 -15.68 2.39
CA LYS A 136 -6.57 -16.41 3.42
C LYS A 136 -7.52 -15.48 4.15
N PRO A 137 -8.83 -15.73 4.12
CA PRO A 137 -9.81 -14.86 4.75
C PRO A 137 -9.69 -14.92 6.28
N SER A 138 -9.99 -13.79 6.95
CA SER A 138 -9.99 -13.75 8.41
C SER A 138 -11.18 -14.50 9.00
N LYS A 139 -11.04 -14.99 10.24
CA LYS A 139 -12.14 -15.63 10.97
C LYS A 139 -13.39 -14.78 11.00
N LYS A 140 -13.24 -13.47 11.31
CA LYS A 140 -14.36 -12.52 11.32
C LYS A 140 -15.06 -12.37 9.97
N TYR A 141 -14.30 -12.47 8.86
CA TYR A 141 -14.90 -12.43 7.53
C TYR A 141 -15.76 -13.69 7.29
N LEU A 142 -15.28 -14.85 7.67
CA LEU A 142 -16.03 -16.11 7.53
C LEU A 142 -17.29 -16.09 8.36
N GLU A 143 -17.26 -15.55 9.58
CA GLU A 143 -18.44 -15.36 10.42
C GLU A 143 -19.46 -14.42 9.76
N CYS A 144 -19.01 -13.26 9.25
CA CYS A 144 -19.89 -12.33 8.52
C CYS A 144 -20.48 -12.97 7.25
N LYS A 145 -19.70 -13.78 6.54
CA LYS A 145 -20.15 -14.50 5.35
C LYS A 145 -21.27 -15.49 5.71
N ALA A 146 -21.07 -16.27 6.77
CA ALA A 146 -22.08 -17.21 7.26
C ALA A 146 -23.39 -16.50 7.67
N ILE A 147 -23.32 -15.33 8.32
CA ILE A 147 -24.48 -14.52 8.63
C ILE A 147 -25.21 -14.07 7.36
N LYS A 148 -24.47 -13.57 6.35
CA LYS A 148 -25.06 -13.16 5.05
C LYS A 148 -25.76 -14.31 4.33
N GLU A 149 -25.21 -15.53 4.41
CA GLU A 149 -25.76 -16.71 3.76
C GLU A 149 -26.96 -17.29 4.52
N SER A 150 -27.12 -17.00 5.80
CA SER A 150 -28.22 -17.52 6.64
C SER A 150 -29.59 -16.84 6.37
N SER A 151 -29.60 -15.70 5.66
CA SER A 151 -30.84 -14.96 5.30
C SER A 151 -31.81 -14.72 6.46
N ILE A 152 -31.28 -14.40 7.63
CA ILE A 152 -32.07 -14.12 8.84
C ILE A 152 -32.63 -12.67 8.84
N ASP A 153 -33.77 -12.46 9.47
CA ASP A 153 -34.47 -11.17 9.48
C ASP A 153 -33.64 -10.03 10.10
N ASP A 154 -32.79 -10.33 11.09
CA ASP A 154 -31.91 -9.37 11.78
C ASP A 154 -30.46 -9.36 11.25
N MET A 155 -30.23 -9.84 10.03
CA MET A 155 -28.91 -10.00 9.41
C MET A 155 -28.09 -8.70 9.43
N GLU A 156 -28.70 -7.57 9.07
CA GLU A 156 -27.98 -6.29 9.00
C GLU A 156 -27.53 -5.80 10.38
N GLU A 157 -28.34 -5.99 11.43
CA GLU A 157 -27.96 -5.65 12.81
C GLU A 157 -26.78 -6.48 13.28
N LYS A 158 -26.85 -7.79 13.09
CA LYS A 158 -25.74 -8.69 13.44
C LYS A 158 -24.46 -8.37 12.69
N LEU A 159 -24.55 -8.01 11.41
CA LEU A 159 -23.39 -7.59 10.63
C LEU A 159 -22.79 -6.27 11.12
N LYS A 160 -23.62 -5.33 11.60
CA LYS A 160 -23.17 -4.05 12.16
C LYS A 160 -22.30 -4.22 13.41
N GLU A 161 -22.47 -5.29 14.18
CA GLU A 161 -21.61 -5.61 15.33
C GLU A 161 -20.13 -5.81 14.92
N TYR A 162 -19.90 -6.32 13.72
CA TYR A 162 -18.55 -6.47 13.15
C TYR A 162 -18.00 -5.18 12.56
N GLY A 163 -18.83 -4.16 12.40
CA GLY A 163 -18.48 -2.83 11.95
C GLY A 163 -19.31 -2.35 10.76
N CYS A 164 -19.32 -1.03 10.61
CA CYS A 164 -20.01 -0.34 9.52
C CYS A 164 -19.17 0.87 9.11
N ARG A 165 -19.16 1.21 7.82
CA ARG A 165 -18.40 2.38 7.38
C ARG A 165 -19.29 3.55 6.94
N GLN A 166 -19.89 3.50 5.79
CA GLN A 166 -20.82 4.48 5.22
C GLN A 166 -20.37 5.96 5.29
N LYS A 167 -19.06 6.20 5.32
CA LYS A 167 -18.46 7.53 5.33
C LYS A 167 -17.28 7.61 4.38
N PHE A 168 -17.24 8.67 3.57
CA PHE A 168 -16.08 8.97 2.76
C PHE A 168 -14.82 9.15 3.62
N PRO A 169 -13.63 8.80 3.08
CA PRO A 169 -12.40 9.01 3.80
C PRO A 169 -12.13 10.51 3.97
N ALA A 170 -11.72 10.92 5.17
CA ALA A 170 -11.37 12.30 5.42
C ALA A 170 -10.07 12.71 4.70
N LYS A 171 -9.99 13.97 4.28
CA LYS A 171 -8.78 14.57 3.68
C LYS A 171 -7.79 14.95 4.78
N THR A 172 -7.21 13.95 5.44
CA THR A 172 -6.28 14.12 6.57
C THR A 172 -5.16 13.10 6.49
N ALA A 173 -4.09 13.31 7.27
CA ALA A 173 -3.00 12.36 7.40
C ALA A 173 -3.35 11.15 8.29
N ASP A 174 -4.39 11.25 9.12
CA ASP A 174 -4.81 10.16 10.01
C ASP A 174 -5.42 9.00 9.22
N LEU A 175 -4.78 7.83 9.29
CA LEU A 175 -5.22 6.62 8.59
C LEU A 175 -6.53 6.02 9.13
N ARG A 176 -6.95 6.38 10.34
CA ARG A 176 -8.26 5.95 10.88
C ARG A 176 -9.40 6.61 10.14
N THR A 177 -9.24 7.85 9.75
CA THR A 177 -10.23 8.65 9.02
C THR A 177 -9.99 8.64 7.53
N ARG A 178 -8.70 8.57 7.07
CA ARG A 178 -8.32 8.34 5.68
C ARG A 178 -8.20 6.83 5.41
N TRP A 179 -9.28 6.12 5.62
CA TRP A 179 -9.34 4.67 5.53
C TRP A 179 -8.98 4.10 4.14
N CYS A 180 -9.19 4.87 3.06
CA CYS A 180 -8.81 4.41 1.72
C CYS A 180 -7.32 4.06 1.60
N SER A 181 -6.44 4.81 2.25
CA SER A 181 -5.01 4.48 2.30
C SER A 181 -4.73 3.26 3.17
N ALA A 182 -5.42 3.14 4.31
CA ALA A 182 -5.21 2.01 5.22
C ALA A 182 -5.73 0.69 4.61
N TYR A 183 -6.97 0.67 4.15
CA TYR A 183 -7.66 -0.56 3.76
C TYR A 183 -7.42 -0.99 2.32
N LEU A 184 -7.20 -0.05 1.39
CA LEU A 184 -7.05 -0.34 -0.03
C LEU A 184 -5.59 -0.33 -0.51
N LYS A 185 -4.64 0.06 0.33
CA LYS A 185 -3.22 0.08 0.00
C LYS A 185 -2.37 -0.64 1.03
N ILE A 186 -2.26 -0.11 2.27
CA ILE A 186 -1.37 -0.68 3.29
C ILE A 186 -1.78 -2.11 3.65
N MET A 187 -3.06 -2.32 4.01
CA MET A 187 -3.54 -3.66 4.36
C MET A 187 -3.56 -4.62 3.18
N VAL A 188 -3.71 -4.12 1.94
CA VAL A 188 -3.58 -4.96 0.74
C VAL A 188 -2.16 -5.46 0.62
N ALA A 189 -1.16 -4.58 0.68
CA ALA A 189 0.24 -4.96 0.65
C ALA A 189 0.61 -5.94 1.78
N ASP A 190 0.20 -5.65 3.03
CA ASP A 190 0.42 -6.54 4.17
C ASP A 190 -0.18 -7.94 3.94
N SER A 191 -1.40 -7.99 3.37
CA SER A 191 -2.08 -9.26 3.11
C SER A 191 -1.38 -10.07 2.04
N VAL A 192 -0.97 -9.44 0.94
CA VAL A 192 -0.22 -10.10 -0.14
C VAL A 192 1.09 -10.66 0.42
N MET A 193 1.89 -9.84 1.12
CA MET A 193 3.14 -10.30 1.72
C MET A 193 2.97 -11.47 2.68
N ALA A 194 1.90 -11.45 3.48
CA ALA A 194 1.64 -12.54 4.44
C ALA A 194 1.22 -13.86 3.77
N ASN A 195 0.82 -13.84 2.52
CA ASN A 195 0.32 -15.00 1.79
C ASN A 195 1.24 -15.45 0.63
N MET A 196 2.33 -14.74 0.37
CA MET A 196 3.31 -15.15 -0.64
C MET A 196 4.18 -16.30 -0.13
N ASP A 197 4.09 -17.45 -0.76
CA ASP A 197 4.85 -18.65 -0.37
C ASP A 197 6.36 -18.45 -0.46
N SER A 198 6.83 -17.67 -1.43
CA SER A 198 8.24 -17.33 -1.56
C SER A 198 8.79 -16.60 -0.33
N LEU A 199 8.01 -15.67 0.23
CA LEU A 199 8.38 -14.95 1.44
C LEU A 199 8.25 -15.80 2.70
N ASN A 200 7.27 -16.72 2.74
CA ASN A 200 7.12 -17.67 3.84
C ASN A 200 8.31 -18.64 3.90
N LYS A 201 8.76 -19.14 2.75
CA LYS A 201 9.96 -19.98 2.66
C LYS A 201 11.22 -19.26 3.11
N LEU A 202 11.36 -17.96 2.83
CA LEU A 202 12.47 -17.15 3.33
C LEU A 202 12.48 -17.06 4.87
N GLU A 203 11.33 -16.92 5.51
CA GLU A 203 11.23 -16.95 6.98
C GLU A 203 11.61 -18.32 7.56
N GLU A 204 11.22 -19.40 6.91
CA GLU A 204 11.55 -20.78 7.32
C GLU A 204 13.05 -21.06 7.29
N ILE A 205 13.80 -20.47 6.37
CA ILE A 205 15.26 -20.62 6.27
C ILE A 205 16.04 -19.55 7.06
N GLY A 206 15.36 -18.80 7.95
CA GLY A 206 15.98 -17.81 8.83
C GLY A 206 16.08 -16.40 8.26
N GLY A 207 15.46 -16.13 7.12
CA GLY A 207 15.34 -14.79 6.56
C GLY A 207 14.50 -13.87 7.47
N LYS A 208 14.81 -12.58 7.49
CA LYS A 208 14.04 -11.58 8.24
C LYS A 208 13.11 -10.83 7.31
N ARG A 209 11.80 -10.91 7.59
CA ARG A 209 10.82 -10.08 6.92
C ARG A 209 10.75 -8.70 7.60
N HIS A 210 11.09 -7.64 6.88
CA HIS A 210 10.82 -6.28 7.34
C HIS A 210 9.33 -5.98 7.17
N LYS A 211 8.63 -5.88 8.29
CA LYS A 211 7.18 -5.61 8.31
C LYS A 211 6.86 -4.22 7.75
N PHE A 212 5.78 -4.12 7.02
CA PHE A 212 5.20 -2.83 6.65
C PHE A 212 4.93 -1.97 7.90
N PRO A 213 4.97 -0.63 7.76
CA PRO A 213 4.76 0.27 8.88
C PRO A 213 3.41 0.03 9.54
N ALA A 214 3.41 0.06 10.87
CA ALA A 214 2.24 -0.25 11.68
C ALA A 214 1.04 0.65 11.33
N LYS A 215 -0.14 0.04 11.27
CA LYS A 215 -1.41 0.72 11.10
C LYS A 215 -1.66 1.65 12.30
N GLY A 216 -1.82 2.95 12.06
CA GLY A 216 -2.24 3.90 13.10
C GLY A 216 -1.12 4.50 13.95
N GLY A 217 0.13 4.31 13.60
CA GLY A 217 1.25 4.98 14.25
C GLY A 217 1.30 6.49 13.96
N THR A 218 1.93 7.23 14.85
CA THR A 218 2.41 8.61 14.61
C THR A 218 3.29 8.65 13.35
N HIS A 219 3.68 9.83 12.87
CA HIS A 219 4.63 9.97 11.74
C HIS A 219 5.86 9.06 11.85
N GLN A 220 6.29 8.76 13.06
CA GLN A 220 7.40 7.85 13.38
C GLN A 220 7.09 6.38 13.09
N GLY A 221 5.83 5.93 13.22
CA GLY A 221 5.42 4.56 12.90
C GLY A 221 5.04 4.34 11.43
N ARG A 222 5.08 5.38 10.59
CA ARG A 222 4.74 5.33 9.17
C ARG A 222 5.97 5.63 8.32
N TRP A 223 6.97 4.79 8.40
CA TRP A 223 8.21 4.97 7.66
C TRP A 223 8.03 5.09 6.13
N CYS A 224 6.98 4.48 5.55
CA CYS A 224 6.67 4.63 4.12
C CYS A 224 6.25 6.05 3.72
N SER A 225 5.60 6.82 4.62
CA SER A 225 5.26 8.22 4.34
C SER A 225 6.40 9.18 4.69
N GLY A 226 7.19 8.85 5.73
CA GLY A 226 8.34 9.66 6.16
C GLY A 226 9.58 9.42 5.30
N ASN A 227 9.94 8.17 5.07
CA ASN A 227 11.24 7.82 4.46
C ASN A 227 11.20 7.65 2.95
N LEU A 228 10.15 7.01 2.38
CA LEU A 228 10.09 6.83 0.93
C LEU A 228 9.58 8.08 0.20
N LYS A 229 8.64 8.82 0.79
CA LYS A 229 8.12 10.03 0.14
C LYS A 229 8.89 11.30 0.52
N ALA A 230 9.19 11.50 1.80
CA ALA A 230 9.87 12.70 2.26
C ALA A 230 11.38 12.66 1.96
N ALA A 231 12.07 11.55 2.22
CA ALA A 231 13.51 11.43 1.98
C ALA A 231 13.88 11.48 0.48
N VAL A 232 13.03 10.89 -0.40
CA VAL A 232 13.22 10.99 -1.85
C VAL A 232 12.93 12.42 -2.33
N GLN A 233 11.89 13.06 -1.81
CA GLN A 233 11.55 14.44 -2.15
C GLN A 233 12.62 15.42 -1.67
N ASP A 234 13.17 15.22 -0.47
CA ASP A 234 14.27 16.05 0.08
C ASP A 234 15.57 15.81 -0.68
N SER A 235 15.87 14.59 -1.13
CA SER A 235 17.05 14.31 -1.94
C SER A 235 16.97 14.88 -3.36
N VAL A 236 15.77 14.93 -3.95
CA VAL A 236 15.54 15.55 -5.26
C VAL A 236 15.62 17.09 -5.17
N THR A 237 15.07 17.69 -4.10
CA THR A 237 15.15 19.16 -3.89
C THR A 237 16.51 19.64 -3.43
N ALA A 238 17.35 18.82 -2.83
CA ALA A 238 18.72 19.17 -2.43
C ALA A 238 19.72 19.10 -3.58
N ASN A 239 19.35 18.47 -4.71
CA ASN A 239 20.21 18.33 -5.90
C ASN A 239 19.72 19.19 -7.10
N LEU A 240 18.74 20.07 -6.90
CA LEU A 240 18.31 21.15 -7.81
C LEU A 240 18.75 22.51 -7.27
#